data_2af392c2182fb19116834e3e46c3ca9b
#
_entry.id   2af392c2182fb19116834e3e46c3ca9b
#
_cell.length_a   1.000
_cell.length_b   1.000
_cell.length_c   1.000
_cell.angle_alpha   90.00
_cell.angle_beta   90.00
_cell.angle_gamma   90.00
#
_symmetry.space_group_name_H-M   'P 1'
#
loop_
_entity.id
_entity.type
_entity.pdbx_description
1 polymer ?
#
loop_
_entity_poly.entity_id
_entity_poly.type
_entity_poly.pdbx_seq_one_letter_code
_entity_poly.pdbx_strand_id
1 'polypeptide(L)'
;MGQETIKLTTAQALVKWLSNQFINIDGKEYHLCGGGFGIFGHGNVTCLGEALYSEQDVLPLYRGQNEQSMGFAAAGYSKQWLRQRFMFCTASAGPGTANLLTAAGLAHANRLPILMLCGDTFLTRLPDPVLQQMENFNDPTYGVNDAFKPVCRYWDRITHPAQVIQSLPNAISTMLDPADCGPAFIGLPQDVQGWTYDFPIVFFEKKIHHIRRQSPDIKEINDAVNSLKTAKRPMIIAGGGIQYSKATEQLKNFAEKHQIPVVETIAGRSNLTSEHSLNIGPIGVTGSDSANHIAENADVILAVGTRLQDFTTGSWTAFALDAKFISLNAGRHDAGKHMALSVVGDAKLSLDILSDNLNYVAPKKWVQLAQDERIKWNKYVAKNVSAGNQPNSYAQAIGVVNEHCHKRDRIVAAAGGLPAEVTANWKTLDISTVDVEFGFSCMGYEISGAWGAKIAQDEREPDNDVITFCGDGSYLMLNSDIYSSVLSKKKIIALVLDNGGFAVINKLQNNTGNESFNNLIKDCPTIPEPFGVDFVAHASSMGATAEKVANAAELKEAFKRAKASEKTYVIVMDVDPYEGWTTEGHAWWEVGTPHVTTSQKVNEAHKDWESSRVKQRRGV
;
A
#
# COMPACT_ATOMS: atom_id res chain seq x y z
N MET A 1 -24.03 -43.01 11.91
CA MET A 1 -22.57 -43.18 12.00
C MET A 1 -22.03 -41.85 12.53
N GLY A 2 -21.29 -41.88 13.69
CA GLY A 2 -20.66 -40.66 14.22
C GLY A 2 -19.58 -40.20 13.25
N GLN A 3 -19.47 -38.88 13.07
CA GLN A 3 -18.40 -38.27 12.28
C GLN A 3 -17.05 -38.59 12.99
N GLU A 4 -16.03 -39.04 12.24
CA GLU A 4 -14.69 -39.24 12.80
C GLU A 4 -14.12 -37.91 13.31
N THR A 5 -13.56 -37.93 14.50
CA THR A 5 -13.00 -36.75 15.15
C THR A 5 -11.55 -36.95 15.55
N ILE A 6 -10.82 -35.85 15.69
CA ILE A 6 -9.48 -35.80 16.25
C ILE A 6 -9.44 -34.82 17.40
N LYS A 7 -8.87 -35.22 18.52
CA LYS A 7 -8.73 -34.34 19.69
C LYS A 7 -7.49 -33.48 19.53
N LEU A 8 -7.70 -32.16 19.45
CA LEU A 8 -6.63 -31.17 19.31
C LEU A 8 -6.90 -30.00 20.27
N THR A 9 -5.86 -29.22 20.59
CA THR A 9 -6.03 -27.93 21.22
C THR A 9 -6.57 -26.92 20.20
N THR A 10 -7.12 -25.80 20.68
CA THR A 10 -7.56 -24.69 19.81
C THR A 10 -6.44 -24.23 18.89
N ALA A 11 -5.23 -24.04 19.43
CA ALA A 11 -4.07 -23.59 18.68
C ALA A 11 -3.64 -24.60 17.61
N GLN A 12 -3.56 -25.89 17.97
CA GLN A 12 -3.22 -26.97 17.03
C GLN A 12 -4.25 -27.07 15.90
N ALA A 13 -5.54 -26.99 16.22
CA ALA A 13 -6.61 -27.03 15.21
C ALA A 13 -6.52 -25.84 14.24
N LEU A 14 -6.28 -24.61 14.76
CA LEU A 14 -6.12 -23.40 13.96
C LEU A 14 -4.95 -23.53 12.97
N VAL A 15 -3.78 -23.90 13.46
CA VAL A 15 -2.56 -23.98 12.63
C VAL A 15 -2.67 -25.12 11.62
N LYS A 16 -3.12 -26.31 12.04
CA LYS A 16 -3.36 -27.46 11.16
C LYS A 16 -4.37 -27.15 10.06
N TRP A 17 -5.44 -26.43 10.37
CA TRP A 17 -6.40 -26.01 9.35
C TRP A 17 -5.78 -25.04 8.35
N LEU A 18 -5.01 -24.06 8.83
CA LEU A 18 -4.38 -23.04 7.99
C LEU A 18 -3.36 -23.62 7.02
N SER A 19 -2.60 -24.64 7.43
CA SER A 19 -1.61 -25.33 6.58
C SER A 19 -2.26 -26.11 5.42
N ASN A 20 -3.55 -26.44 5.51
CA ASN A 20 -4.30 -27.17 4.49
C ASN A 20 -5.14 -26.27 3.56
N GLN A 21 -4.94 -24.95 3.61
CA GLN A 21 -5.61 -24.02 2.70
C GLN A 21 -4.70 -23.67 1.51
N PHE A 22 -5.22 -23.85 0.30
CA PHE A 22 -4.48 -23.67 -0.95
C PHE A 22 -5.20 -22.72 -1.89
N ILE A 23 -4.48 -22.19 -2.87
CA ILE A 23 -5.01 -21.39 -3.97
C ILE A 23 -4.34 -21.79 -5.28
N ASN A 24 -5.09 -21.80 -6.38
CA ASN A 24 -4.53 -21.96 -7.72
C ASN A 24 -4.29 -20.58 -8.34
N ILE A 25 -3.04 -20.30 -8.74
CA ILE A 25 -2.62 -19.07 -9.39
C ILE A 25 -1.95 -19.44 -10.71
N ASP A 26 -2.57 -19.08 -11.82
CA ASP A 26 -2.06 -19.31 -13.18
C ASP A 26 -1.70 -20.79 -13.45
N GLY A 27 -2.51 -21.72 -12.93
CA GLY A 27 -2.35 -23.17 -13.11
C GLY A 27 -1.41 -23.83 -12.10
N LYS A 28 -0.75 -23.08 -11.24
CA LYS A 28 0.12 -23.60 -10.18
C LYS A 28 -0.57 -23.45 -8.82
N GLU A 29 -0.48 -24.51 -8.02
CA GLU A 29 -1.03 -24.55 -6.67
C GLU A 29 0.01 -24.03 -5.66
N TYR A 30 -0.46 -23.19 -4.74
CA TYR A 30 0.31 -22.63 -3.63
C TYR A 30 -0.47 -22.78 -2.32
N HIS A 31 0.23 -22.85 -1.19
CA HIS A 31 -0.40 -22.60 0.10
C HIS A 31 -0.97 -21.17 0.10
N LEU A 32 -2.21 -21.02 0.54
CA LEU A 32 -2.89 -19.71 0.58
C LEU A 32 -2.19 -18.77 1.57
N CYS A 33 -1.79 -19.30 2.74
CA CYS A 33 -0.94 -18.61 3.69
C CYS A 33 0.53 -18.92 3.39
N GLY A 34 1.35 -17.89 3.17
CA GLY A 34 2.79 -18.03 2.90
C GLY A 34 3.66 -18.20 4.15
N GLY A 35 3.05 -18.36 5.31
CA GLY A 35 3.72 -18.34 6.61
C GLY A 35 3.33 -17.11 7.42
N GLY A 36 4.17 -16.71 8.36
CA GLY A 36 3.85 -15.57 9.21
C GLY A 36 5.06 -14.82 9.76
N PHE A 37 4.74 -13.71 10.41
CA PHE A 37 5.67 -12.94 11.23
C PHE A 37 5.28 -13.06 12.69
N GLY A 38 6.26 -13.20 13.59
CA GLY A 38 5.95 -13.40 15.00
C GLY A 38 6.95 -12.81 15.97
N ILE A 39 6.39 -12.25 17.04
CA ILE A 39 7.08 -11.99 18.31
C ILE A 39 6.28 -12.70 19.39
N PHE A 40 6.92 -13.67 20.03
CA PHE A 40 6.29 -14.42 21.10
C PHE A 40 6.41 -13.67 22.44
N GLY A 41 5.40 -13.85 23.26
CA GLY A 41 5.38 -13.53 24.67
C GLY A 41 4.49 -14.52 25.41
N HIS A 42 4.22 -14.28 26.70
CA HIS A 42 3.41 -15.21 27.51
C HIS A 42 2.00 -15.44 26.94
N GLY A 43 1.48 -14.48 26.13
CA GLY A 43 0.14 -14.56 25.54
C GLY A 43 -0.02 -15.56 24.41
N ASN A 44 1.08 -16.05 23.80
CA ASN A 44 1.01 -16.92 22.62
C ASN A 44 2.14 -17.97 22.50
N VAL A 45 3.18 -17.92 23.34
CA VAL A 45 4.37 -18.78 23.16
C VAL A 45 4.11 -20.24 23.46
N THR A 46 3.29 -20.56 24.48
CA THR A 46 3.14 -21.92 24.97
C THR A 46 2.24 -22.78 24.10
N CYS A 47 1.13 -22.25 23.61
CA CYS A 47 0.14 -23.01 22.84
C CYS A 47 0.25 -22.76 21.34
N LEU A 48 0.13 -21.49 20.90
CA LEU A 48 0.25 -21.15 19.49
C LEU A 48 1.68 -21.38 18.98
N GLY A 49 2.71 -21.09 19.79
CA GLY A 49 4.10 -21.33 19.44
C GLY A 49 4.41 -22.82 19.25
N GLU A 50 3.89 -23.69 20.11
CA GLU A 50 4.01 -25.14 19.96
C GLU A 50 3.34 -25.65 18.68
N ALA A 51 2.12 -25.18 18.40
CA ALA A 51 1.40 -25.57 17.21
C ALA A 51 2.11 -25.11 15.91
N LEU A 52 2.65 -23.88 15.89
CA LEU A 52 3.43 -23.36 14.75
C LEU A 52 4.74 -24.12 14.56
N TYR A 53 5.40 -24.55 15.64
CA TYR A 53 6.61 -25.37 15.55
C TYR A 53 6.33 -26.70 14.85
N SER A 54 5.18 -27.31 15.07
CA SER A 54 4.81 -28.58 14.44
C SER A 54 4.53 -28.47 12.93
N GLU A 55 4.18 -27.29 12.44
CA GLU A 55 3.85 -27.03 11.02
C GLU A 55 4.87 -26.07 10.34
N GLN A 56 6.06 -25.88 10.92
CA GLN A 56 7.05 -24.89 10.47
C GLN A 56 7.55 -25.10 9.04
N ASP A 57 7.53 -26.32 8.52
CA ASP A 57 7.94 -26.65 7.16
C ASP A 57 6.93 -26.12 6.11
N VAL A 58 5.67 -25.95 6.50
CA VAL A 58 4.57 -25.48 5.65
C VAL A 58 4.27 -24.02 5.91
N LEU A 59 4.31 -23.60 7.17
CA LEU A 59 4.03 -22.23 7.62
C LEU A 59 5.29 -21.62 8.27
N PRO A 60 6.29 -21.23 7.49
CA PRO A 60 7.52 -20.66 8.04
C PRO A 60 7.21 -19.39 8.83
N LEU A 61 7.82 -19.26 10.01
CA LEU A 61 7.67 -18.12 10.89
C LEU A 61 8.92 -17.24 10.85
N TYR A 62 8.77 -16.03 10.34
CA TYR A 62 9.83 -15.01 10.32
C TYR A 62 9.79 -14.22 11.63
N ARG A 63 10.92 -14.11 12.29
CA ARG A 63 11.03 -13.32 13.51
C ARG A 63 11.11 -11.82 13.17
N GLY A 64 10.13 -11.07 13.64
CA GLY A 64 10.16 -9.60 13.60
C GLY A 64 10.94 -8.98 14.76
N GLN A 65 11.12 -7.66 14.70
CA GLN A 65 11.73 -6.86 15.76
C GLN A 65 10.73 -5.87 16.37
N ASN A 66 9.65 -5.60 15.66
CA ASN A 66 8.56 -4.70 16.05
C ASN A 66 7.26 -5.20 15.41
N GLU A 67 6.16 -5.22 16.16
CA GLU A 67 4.90 -5.79 15.67
C GLU A 67 4.28 -4.95 14.56
N GLN A 68 4.34 -3.62 14.62
CA GLN A 68 3.86 -2.76 13.54
C GLN A 68 4.60 -3.08 12.24
N SER A 69 5.92 -3.24 12.31
CA SER A 69 6.73 -3.56 11.15
C SER A 69 6.43 -4.95 10.57
N MET A 70 6.12 -5.94 11.41
CA MET A 70 5.65 -7.26 10.97
C MET A 70 4.38 -7.15 10.12
N GLY A 71 3.42 -6.34 10.56
CA GLY A 71 2.18 -6.09 9.81
C GLY A 71 2.45 -5.36 8.49
N PHE A 72 3.41 -4.45 8.44
CA PHE A 72 3.86 -3.80 7.21
C PHE A 72 4.53 -4.79 6.25
N ALA A 73 5.34 -5.69 6.75
CA ALA A 73 5.93 -6.77 5.94
C ALA A 73 4.85 -7.70 5.37
N ALA A 74 3.85 -8.09 6.17
CA ALA A 74 2.71 -8.87 5.69
C ALA A 74 1.91 -8.12 4.60
N ALA A 75 1.77 -6.81 4.71
CA ALA A 75 1.15 -5.97 3.67
C ALA A 75 1.97 -5.97 2.38
N GLY A 76 3.30 -5.80 2.46
CA GLY A 76 4.21 -5.87 1.31
C GLY A 76 4.14 -7.22 0.60
N TYR A 77 4.13 -8.33 1.37
CA TYR A 77 3.92 -9.67 0.83
C TYR A 77 2.60 -9.80 0.06
N SER A 78 1.50 -9.35 0.65
CA SER A 78 0.16 -9.44 0.05
C SER A 78 0.02 -8.61 -1.21
N LYS A 79 0.63 -7.42 -1.26
CA LYS A 79 0.68 -6.57 -2.47
C LYS A 79 1.48 -7.24 -3.59
N GLN A 80 2.63 -7.83 -3.27
CA GLN A 80 3.45 -8.53 -4.26
C GLN A 80 2.73 -9.75 -4.85
N TRP A 81 1.90 -10.44 -4.08
CA TRP A 81 1.01 -11.51 -4.54
C TRP A 81 -0.32 -11.02 -5.11
N LEU A 82 -0.49 -9.71 -5.32
CA LEU A 82 -1.72 -9.11 -5.85
C LEU A 82 -2.98 -9.55 -5.08
N ARG A 83 -2.90 -9.60 -3.74
CA ARG A 83 -3.94 -10.05 -2.80
C ARG A 83 -4.34 -11.52 -2.93
N GLN A 84 -3.62 -12.32 -3.70
CA GLN A 84 -3.96 -13.74 -3.91
C GLN A 84 -3.44 -14.63 -2.80
N ARG A 85 -2.43 -14.19 -2.06
CA ARG A 85 -1.87 -14.85 -0.88
C ARG A 85 -1.66 -13.85 0.23
N PHE A 86 -1.59 -14.32 1.45
CA PHE A 86 -1.35 -13.49 2.63
C PHE A 86 -0.35 -14.16 3.58
N MET A 87 0.12 -13.39 4.55
CA MET A 87 0.82 -13.90 5.72
C MET A 87 0.04 -13.58 6.99
N PHE A 88 0.22 -14.38 8.03
CA PHE A 88 -0.29 -14.03 9.35
C PHE A 88 0.73 -13.22 10.15
N CYS A 89 0.25 -12.46 11.13
CA CYS A 89 1.07 -11.84 12.17
C CYS A 89 0.61 -12.37 13.51
N THR A 90 1.56 -12.78 14.37
CA THR A 90 1.24 -13.14 15.74
C THR A 90 2.04 -12.30 16.72
N ALA A 91 1.35 -11.78 17.72
CA ALA A 91 1.91 -10.99 18.80
C ALA A 91 1.41 -11.52 20.14
N SER A 92 2.15 -11.22 21.20
CA SER A 92 1.70 -11.46 22.58
C SER A 92 0.40 -10.71 22.87
N ALA A 93 -0.07 -10.76 24.09
CA ALA A 93 -1.21 -9.98 24.55
C ALA A 93 -0.82 -8.50 24.81
N GLY A 94 -1.80 -7.63 24.90
CA GLY A 94 -1.63 -6.24 25.35
C GLY A 94 -0.76 -5.38 24.44
N PRO A 95 0.41 -4.88 24.90
CA PRO A 95 1.22 -3.93 24.15
C PRO A 95 1.72 -4.52 22.81
N GLY A 96 2.07 -5.80 22.75
CA GLY A 96 2.47 -6.44 21.50
C GLY A 96 1.34 -6.44 20.47
N THR A 97 0.12 -6.79 20.88
CA THR A 97 -1.06 -6.69 20.03
C THR A 97 -1.36 -5.25 19.65
N ALA A 98 -1.39 -4.31 20.62
CA ALA A 98 -1.70 -2.90 20.37
C ALA A 98 -0.77 -2.28 19.32
N ASN A 99 0.49 -2.71 19.28
CA ASN A 99 1.48 -2.23 18.33
C ASN A 99 1.18 -2.63 16.86
N LEU A 100 0.32 -3.63 16.61
CA LEU A 100 -0.16 -3.99 15.27
C LEU A 100 -1.27 -3.06 14.73
N LEU A 101 -1.84 -2.19 15.55
CA LEU A 101 -3.05 -1.43 15.19
C LEU A 101 -2.85 -0.55 13.95
N THR A 102 -1.72 0.14 13.83
CA THR A 102 -1.40 0.95 12.66
C THR A 102 -1.31 0.09 11.39
N ALA A 103 -0.73 -1.11 11.50
CA ALA A 103 -0.64 -2.03 10.37
C ALA A 103 -2.02 -2.58 9.95
N ALA A 104 -2.92 -2.80 10.91
CA ALA A 104 -4.31 -3.13 10.61
C ALA A 104 -5.00 -1.98 9.86
N GLY A 105 -4.80 -0.73 10.28
CA GLY A 105 -5.30 0.46 9.60
C GLY A 105 -4.78 0.58 8.17
N LEU A 106 -3.48 0.35 7.97
CA LEU A 106 -2.86 0.31 6.63
C LEU A 106 -3.50 -0.78 5.76
N ALA A 107 -3.62 -2.00 6.27
CA ALA A 107 -4.22 -3.11 5.54
C ALA A 107 -5.70 -2.86 5.22
N HIS A 108 -6.46 -2.26 6.15
CA HIS A 108 -7.84 -1.85 5.92
C HIS A 108 -7.95 -0.79 4.82
N ALA A 109 -7.17 0.28 4.92
CA ALA A 109 -7.19 1.39 3.97
C ALA A 109 -6.78 0.94 2.55
N ASN A 110 -5.81 0.03 2.44
CA ASN A 110 -5.34 -0.50 1.16
C ASN A 110 -6.06 -1.79 0.73
N ARG A 111 -7.00 -2.30 1.53
CA ARG A 111 -7.74 -3.55 1.28
C ARG A 111 -6.80 -4.73 1.05
N LEU A 112 -5.91 -4.98 2.00
CA LEU A 112 -4.92 -6.05 1.93
C LEU A 112 -5.28 -7.19 2.87
N PRO A 113 -5.20 -8.45 2.41
CA PRO A 113 -5.43 -9.60 3.27
C PRO A 113 -4.22 -9.79 4.21
N ILE A 114 -4.46 -9.68 5.50
CA ILE A 114 -3.52 -10.01 6.58
C ILE A 114 -4.32 -10.72 7.68
N LEU A 115 -3.84 -11.85 8.15
CA LEU A 115 -4.44 -12.55 9.28
C LEU A 115 -3.68 -12.22 10.55
N MET A 116 -4.34 -11.63 11.55
CA MET A 116 -3.76 -11.31 12.85
C MET A 116 -4.23 -12.33 13.88
N LEU A 117 -3.28 -13.12 14.41
CA LEU A 117 -3.49 -14.14 15.42
C LEU A 117 -2.84 -13.71 16.73
N CYS A 118 -3.58 -13.00 17.56
CA CYS A 118 -3.01 -12.33 18.72
C CYS A 118 -3.49 -12.91 20.04
N GLY A 119 -2.59 -12.97 21.02
CA GLY A 119 -2.94 -13.32 22.39
C GLY A 119 -3.98 -12.34 22.97
N ASP A 120 -4.79 -12.83 23.89
CA ASP A 120 -5.80 -12.04 24.58
C ASP A 120 -5.73 -12.34 26.09
N THR A 121 -6.60 -11.73 26.86
CA THR A 121 -6.74 -12.00 28.29
C THR A 121 -7.13 -13.46 28.55
N PHE A 122 -7.19 -13.87 29.82
CA PHE A 122 -7.79 -15.15 30.19
C PHE A 122 -9.32 -15.05 30.19
N LEU A 123 -9.98 -15.96 29.48
CA LEU A 123 -11.45 -16.00 29.45
C LEU A 123 -12.05 -16.30 30.83
N THR A 124 -11.39 -17.14 31.61
CA THR A 124 -11.80 -17.48 32.98
C THR A 124 -11.71 -16.32 33.96
N ARG A 125 -10.88 -15.28 33.65
CA ARG A 125 -10.61 -14.13 34.53
C ARG A 125 -10.08 -14.49 35.92
N LEU A 126 -9.61 -15.71 36.15
CA LEU A 126 -9.04 -16.11 37.43
C LEU A 126 -7.78 -15.31 37.79
N PRO A 127 -6.83 -15.08 36.86
CA PRO A 127 -5.64 -14.25 37.11
C PRO A 127 -5.91 -12.76 36.82
N ASP A 128 -6.89 -12.15 37.42
CA ASP A 128 -7.26 -10.74 37.23
C ASP A 128 -6.61 -9.84 38.30
N PRO A 129 -5.95 -8.70 37.93
CA PRO A 129 -5.66 -8.23 36.58
C PRO A 129 -4.55 -9.00 35.89
N VAL A 130 -4.77 -9.31 34.63
CA VAL A 130 -3.81 -10.08 33.80
C VAL A 130 -2.64 -9.18 33.37
N LEU A 131 -1.41 -9.71 33.44
CA LEU A 131 -0.22 -9.02 32.93
C LEU A 131 -0.41 -8.59 31.47
N GLN A 132 -0.02 -7.35 31.16
CA GLN A 132 -0.15 -6.75 29.83
C GLN A 132 -1.61 -6.54 29.35
N GLN A 133 -2.56 -6.54 30.25
CA GLN A 133 -3.96 -6.16 29.93
C GLN A 133 -4.33 -4.85 30.61
N MET A 134 -5.39 -4.24 30.11
CA MET A 134 -5.98 -3.05 30.68
C MET A 134 -7.30 -3.44 31.35
N GLU A 135 -7.46 -3.03 32.59
CA GLU A 135 -8.75 -3.18 33.30
C GLU A 135 -9.76 -2.16 32.75
N ASN A 136 -10.92 -2.64 32.37
CA ASN A 136 -12.05 -1.79 32.05
C ASN A 136 -13.10 -1.91 33.18
N PHE A 137 -13.21 -0.88 34.00
CA PHE A 137 -14.07 -0.91 35.16
C PHE A 137 -15.58 -1.01 34.86
N ASN A 138 -15.98 -0.59 33.66
CA ASN A 138 -17.40 -0.61 33.26
C ASN A 138 -17.79 -1.89 32.51
N ASP A 139 -16.85 -2.51 31.80
CA ASP A 139 -17.10 -3.70 30.99
C ASP A 139 -15.87 -4.61 30.98
N PRO A 140 -15.83 -5.64 31.83
CA PRO A 140 -14.69 -6.54 31.91
C PRO A 140 -14.55 -7.47 30.69
N THR A 141 -15.47 -7.42 29.72
CA THR A 141 -15.35 -8.14 28.44
C THR A 141 -14.50 -7.39 27.42
N TYR A 142 -14.27 -6.09 27.64
CA TYR A 142 -13.42 -5.26 26.78
C TYR A 142 -11.95 -5.40 27.15
N GLY A 143 -11.12 -5.59 26.13
CA GLY A 143 -9.66 -5.63 26.24
C GLY A 143 -8.99 -4.85 25.12
N VAL A 144 -7.65 -4.90 25.08
CA VAL A 144 -6.84 -4.25 24.04
C VAL A 144 -7.26 -4.68 22.63
N ASN A 145 -7.61 -5.95 22.46
CA ASN A 145 -7.97 -6.54 21.17
C ASN A 145 -9.25 -5.93 20.56
N ASP A 146 -10.12 -5.33 21.39
CA ASP A 146 -11.34 -4.67 20.91
C ASP A 146 -11.04 -3.39 20.10
N ALA A 147 -9.85 -2.80 20.24
CA ALA A 147 -9.40 -1.68 19.43
C ALA A 147 -9.28 -2.01 17.94
N PHE A 148 -9.20 -3.29 17.59
CA PHE A 148 -9.12 -3.73 16.18
C PHE A 148 -10.47 -3.79 15.47
N LYS A 149 -11.60 -3.76 16.18
CA LYS A 149 -12.94 -3.81 15.59
C LYS A 149 -13.17 -2.75 14.49
N PRO A 150 -12.80 -1.47 14.67
CA PRO A 150 -12.99 -0.45 13.63
C PRO A 150 -11.99 -0.53 12.47
N VAL A 151 -10.85 -1.21 12.63
CA VAL A 151 -9.77 -1.26 11.64
C VAL A 151 -9.62 -2.61 10.93
N CYS A 152 -10.39 -3.62 11.32
CA CYS A 152 -10.42 -4.91 10.64
C CYS A 152 -11.71 -5.10 9.85
N ARG A 153 -11.67 -5.93 8.80
CA ARG A 153 -12.85 -6.33 8.03
C ARG A 153 -13.56 -7.52 8.66
N TYR A 154 -12.80 -8.37 9.31
CA TYR A 154 -13.31 -9.46 10.14
C TYR A 154 -12.63 -9.40 11.50
N TRP A 155 -13.41 -9.57 12.57
CA TRP A 155 -12.89 -9.61 13.93
C TRP A 155 -13.65 -10.66 14.74
N ASP A 156 -12.91 -11.53 15.42
CA ASP A 156 -13.49 -12.50 16.35
C ASP A 156 -12.58 -12.71 17.56
N ARG A 157 -13.17 -13.15 18.67
CA ARG A 157 -12.49 -13.63 19.86
C ARG A 157 -12.90 -15.07 20.12
N ILE A 158 -11.97 -16.00 20.08
CA ILE A 158 -12.25 -17.42 20.28
C ILE A 158 -12.48 -17.68 21.77
N THR A 159 -13.72 -17.84 22.15
CA THR A 159 -14.12 -18.11 23.55
C THR A 159 -14.42 -19.59 23.82
N HIS A 160 -14.47 -20.40 22.76
CA HIS A 160 -14.60 -21.85 22.82
C HIS A 160 -13.93 -22.49 21.60
N PRO A 161 -13.22 -23.63 21.73
CA PRO A 161 -12.47 -24.25 20.62
C PRO A 161 -13.30 -24.53 19.37
N ALA A 162 -14.58 -24.91 19.50
CA ALA A 162 -15.47 -25.19 18.37
C ALA A 162 -15.69 -23.98 17.44
N GLN A 163 -15.50 -22.75 17.92
CA GLN A 163 -15.67 -21.54 17.11
C GLN A 163 -14.67 -21.45 15.96
N VAL A 164 -13.49 -22.08 16.09
CA VAL A 164 -12.46 -22.15 15.05
C VAL A 164 -13.05 -22.69 13.73
N ILE A 165 -14.01 -23.64 13.81
CA ILE A 165 -14.64 -24.28 12.65
C ILE A 165 -15.36 -23.25 11.74
N GLN A 166 -15.91 -22.19 12.31
CA GLN A 166 -16.60 -21.13 11.55
C GLN A 166 -15.77 -19.87 11.40
N SER A 167 -15.02 -19.50 12.42
CA SER A 167 -14.26 -18.25 12.44
C SER A 167 -13.18 -18.20 11.37
N LEU A 168 -12.41 -19.27 11.20
CA LEU A 168 -11.34 -19.31 10.19
C LEU A 168 -11.86 -19.26 8.75
N PRO A 169 -12.86 -20.05 8.33
CA PRO A 169 -13.45 -19.92 6.99
C PRO A 169 -14.02 -18.53 6.71
N ASN A 170 -14.67 -17.89 7.70
CA ASN A 170 -15.22 -16.54 7.55
C ASN A 170 -14.11 -15.50 7.39
N ALA A 171 -13.03 -15.59 8.17
CA ALA A 171 -11.85 -14.73 8.03
C ALA A 171 -11.24 -14.85 6.63
N ILE A 172 -11.02 -16.07 6.14
CA ILE A 172 -10.49 -16.31 4.79
C ILE A 172 -11.45 -15.77 3.72
N SER A 173 -12.75 -16.03 3.86
CA SER A 173 -13.77 -15.54 2.91
C SER A 173 -13.72 -14.01 2.78
N THR A 174 -13.62 -13.30 3.90
CA THR A 174 -13.48 -11.84 3.91
C THR A 174 -12.18 -11.38 3.27
N MET A 175 -11.06 -12.01 3.60
CA MET A 175 -9.75 -11.66 3.06
C MET A 175 -9.63 -11.90 1.55
N LEU A 176 -10.37 -12.85 0.99
CA LEU A 176 -10.37 -13.17 -0.44
C LEU A 176 -11.46 -12.46 -1.24
N ASP A 177 -12.39 -11.75 -0.60
CA ASP A 177 -13.44 -11.02 -1.30
C ASP A 177 -12.87 -9.78 -2.00
N PRO A 178 -13.05 -9.60 -3.33
CA PRO A 178 -12.50 -8.44 -4.04
C PRO A 178 -13.05 -7.09 -3.59
N ALA A 179 -14.28 -7.04 -3.08
CA ALA A 179 -14.95 -5.83 -2.62
C ALA A 179 -14.59 -5.48 -1.16
N ASP A 180 -14.62 -6.49 -0.28
CA ASP A 180 -14.49 -6.34 1.17
C ASP A 180 -13.12 -6.78 1.71
N CYS A 181 -12.18 -7.12 0.85
CA CYS A 181 -10.82 -7.50 1.22
C CYS A 181 -10.20 -6.54 2.26
N GLY A 182 -9.56 -7.11 3.25
CA GLY A 182 -8.88 -6.37 4.31
C GLY A 182 -8.37 -7.30 5.41
N PRO A 183 -7.84 -6.75 6.50
CA PRO A 183 -7.30 -7.54 7.60
C PRO A 183 -8.40 -8.29 8.36
N ALA A 184 -8.07 -9.51 8.77
CA ALA A 184 -8.86 -10.31 9.68
C ALA A 184 -8.10 -10.46 11.02
N PHE A 185 -8.81 -10.26 12.12
CA PHE A 185 -8.26 -10.37 13.47
C PHE A 185 -8.95 -11.49 14.23
N ILE A 186 -8.16 -12.38 14.84
CA ILE A 186 -8.62 -13.44 15.73
C ILE A 186 -7.90 -13.32 17.05
N GLY A 187 -8.64 -12.91 18.08
CA GLY A 187 -8.17 -12.87 19.46
C GLY A 187 -8.19 -14.27 20.08
N LEU A 188 -7.07 -14.66 20.68
CA LEU A 188 -6.85 -15.98 21.26
C LEU A 188 -6.60 -15.86 22.76
N PRO A 189 -7.61 -15.95 23.62
CA PRO A 189 -7.43 -15.97 25.08
C PRO A 189 -6.44 -17.05 25.50
N GLN A 190 -5.56 -16.72 26.44
CA GLN A 190 -4.41 -17.56 26.79
C GLN A 190 -4.81 -18.97 27.24
N ASP A 191 -5.88 -19.10 28.03
CA ASP A 191 -6.43 -20.38 28.48
C ASP A 191 -7.10 -21.15 27.33
N VAL A 192 -7.88 -20.47 26.50
CA VAL A 192 -8.61 -21.10 25.39
C VAL A 192 -7.68 -21.68 24.34
N GLN A 193 -6.50 -21.10 24.09
CA GLN A 193 -5.52 -21.66 23.17
C GLN A 193 -5.18 -23.12 23.49
N GLY A 194 -5.11 -23.46 24.78
CA GLY A 194 -4.79 -24.81 25.26
C GLY A 194 -6.00 -25.72 25.47
N TRP A 195 -7.23 -25.21 25.39
CA TRP A 195 -8.42 -26.05 25.55
C TRP A 195 -8.58 -26.98 24.38
N THR A 196 -9.01 -28.22 24.67
CA THR A 196 -9.17 -29.27 23.68
C THR A 196 -10.61 -29.44 23.22
N TYR A 197 -10.78 -29.90 21.99
CA TYR A 197 -12.06 -30.25 21.40
C TYR A 197 -11.90 -31.43 20.43
N ASP A 198 -12.95 -32.22 20.25
CA ASP A 198 -12.98 -33.32 19.30
C ASP A 198 -13.42 -32.75 17.91
N PHE A 199 -12.46 -32.28 17.15
CA PHE A 199 -12.68 -31.67 15.86
C PHE A 199 -13.03 -32.72 14.80
N PRO A 200 -14.02 -32.48 13.91
CA PRO A 200 -14.27 -33.34 12.77
C PRO A 200 -13.04 -33.43 11.85
N ILE A 201 -12.61 -34.64 11.46
CA ILE A 201 -11.44 -34.82 10.60
C ILE A 201 -11.62 -34.09 9.26
N VAL A 202 -12.83 -34.10 8.71
CA VAL A 202 -13.19 -33.40 7.46
C VAL A 202 -12.89 -31.90 7.48
N PHE A 203 -12.83 -31.28 8.67
CA PHE A 203 -12.47 -29.87 8.81
C PHE A 203 -11.04 -29.58 8.34
N PHE A 204 -10.15 -30.56 8.42
CA PHE A 204 -8.75 -30.43 8.06
C PHE A 204 -8.43 -30.91 6.64
N GLU A 205 -9.42 -31.28 5.85
CA GLU A 205 -9.18 -31.65 4.47
C GLU A 205 -8.64 -30.48 3.66
N LYS A 206 -7.80 -30.80 2.68
CA LYS A 206 -7.25 -29.83 1.74
C LYS A 206 -8.36 -29.06 1.03
N LYS A 207 -8.28 -27.73 1.05
CA LYS A 207 -9.21 -26.87 0.34
C LYS A 207 -8.47 -25.94 -0.62
N ILE A 208 -8.88 -25.93 -1.89
CA ILE A 208 -8.35 -25.02 -2.91
C ILE A 208 -9.33 -23.86 -3.06
N HIS A 209 -8.86 -22.66 -2.73
CA HIS A 209 -9.62 -21.43 -2.88
C HIS A 209 -9.44 -20.81 -4.26
N HIS A 210 -10.39 -19.98 -4.65
CA HIS A 210 -10.29 -19.12 -5.82
C HIS A 210 -10.86 -17.74 -5.48
N ILE A 211 -10.29 -16.70 -6.09
CA ILE A 211 -10.81 -15.34 -5.95
C ILE A 211 -11.95 -15.17 -6.95
N ARG A 212 -13.12 -14.91 -6.42
CA ARG A 212 -14.34 -14.74 -7.22
C ARG A 212 -14.28 -13.46 -8.04
N ARG A 213 -14.62 -13.55 -9.33
CA ARG A 213 -14.81 -12.40 -10.21
C ARG A 213 -16.29 -12.14 -10.40
N GLN A 214 -16.77 -10.97 -9.96
CA GLN A 214 -18.15 -10.58 -10.11
C GLN A 214 -18.40 -10.01 -11.50
N SER A 215 -19.40 -10.55 -12.21
CA SER A 215 -19.89 -9.98 -13.47
C SER A 215 -20.70 -8.70 -13.18
N PRO A 216 -20.53 -7.64 -13.96
CA PRO A 216 -21.35 -6.43 -13.83
C PRO A 216 -22.78 -6.66 -14.26
N ASP A 217 -23.71 -5.81 -13.78
CA ASP A 217 -25.07 -5.76 -14.27
C ASP A 217 -25.11 -5.21 -15.72
N ILE A 218 -25.88 -5.85 -16.60
CA ILE A 218 -25.96 -5.48 -18.02
C ILE A 218 -26.56 -4.08 -18.22
N LYS A 219 -27.47 -3.64 -17.33
CA LYS A 219 -28.03 -2.29 -17.39
C LYS A 219 -26.95 -1.25 -17.09
N GLU A 220 -26.11 -1.47 -16.07
CA GLU A 220 -25.00 -0.59 -15.73
C GLU A 220 -23.98 -0.50 -16.89
N ILE A 221 -23.69 -1.62 -17.55
CA ILE A 221 -22.87 -1.66 -18.76
C ILE A 221 -23.47 -0.82 -19.88
N ASN A 222 -24.77 -1.00 -20.18
CA ASN A 222 -25.43 -0.25 -21.23
C ASN A 222 -25.45 1.26 -20.95
N ASP A 223 -25.68 1.66 -19.72
CA ASP A 223 -25.65 3.05 -19.30
C ASP A 223 -24.24 3.66 -19.46
N ALA A 224 -23.20 2.91 -19.09
CA ALA A 224 -21.79 3.29 -19.28
C ALA A 224 -21.43 3.43 -20.78
N VAL A 225 -21.83 2.45 -21.60
CA VAL A 225 -21.65 2.49 -23.06
C VAL A 225 -22.32 3.71 -23.67
N ASN A 226 -23.56 4.01 -23.28
CA ASN A 226 -24.29 5.18 -23.79
C ASN A 226 -23.61 6.49 -23.38
N SER A 227 -23.06 6.58 -22.18
CA SER A 227 -22.30 7.74 -21.74
C SER A 227 -21.00 7.91 -22.54
N LEU A 228 -20.22 6.84 -22.73
CA LEU A 228 -18.97 6.86 -23.49
C LEU A 228 -19.19 7.20 -24.98
N LYS A 229 -20.26 6.69 -25.61
CA LYS A 229 -20.59 7.00 -27.02
C LYS A 229 -20.78 8.48 -27.30
N THR A 230 -21.14 9.27 -26.31
CA THR A 230 -21.39 10.71 -26.45
C THR A 230 -20.18 11.58 -26.06
N ALA A 231 -19.12 10.96 -25.55
CA ALA A 231 -17.94 11.67 -25.07
C ALA A 231 -17.19 12.36 -26.20
N LYS A 232 -16.75 13.58 -25.96
CA LYS A 232 -15.86 14.35 -26.85
C LYS A 232 -14.43 14.36 -26.38
N ARG A 233 -14.24 14.21 -25.06
CA ARG A 233 -12.94 14.25 -24.37
C ARG A 233 -12.89 13.19 -23.27
N PRO A 234 -13.02 11.88 -23.64
CA PRO A 234 -13.00 10.81 -22.64
C PRO A 234 -11.61 10.60 -22.05
N MET A 235 -11.58 10.16 -20.80
CA MET A 235 -10.35 9.78 -20.09
C MET A 235 -10.61 8.53 -19.23
N ILE A 236 -9.57 7.69 -19.06
CA ILE A 236 -9.59 6.58 -18.10
C ILE A 236 -8.71 6.94 -16.91
N ILE A 237 -9.22 6.77 -15.68
CA ILE A 237 -8.42 6.78 -14.45
C ILE A 237 -8.18 5.33 -14.04
N ALA A 238 -6.94 4.87 -14.17
CA ALA A 238 -6.53 3.52 -13.85
C ALA A 238 -6.06 3.41 -12.39
N GLY A 239 -6.81 2.70 -11.56
CA GLY A 239 -6.51 2.47 -10.15
C GLY A 239 -5.84 1.13 -9.86
N GLY A 240 -5.48 0.89 -8.60
CA GLY A 240 -4.85 -0.35 -8.14
C GLY A 240 -5.72 -1.60 -8.31
N GLY A 241 -7.05 -1.45 -8.37
CA GLY A 241 -7.97 -2.55 -8.59
C GLY A 241 -7.75 -3.29 -9.92
N ILE A 242 -7.19 -2.62 -10.92
CA ILE A 242 -6.82 -3.23 -12.20
C ILE A 242 -5.74 -4.31 -12.00
N GLN A 243 -4.70 -4.02 -11.21
CA GLN A 243 -3.64 -5.00 -10.91
C GLN A 243 -4.19 -6.19 -10.12
N TYR A 244 -5.00 -5.93 -9.09
CA TYR A 244 -5.59 -6.98 -8.26
C TYR A 244 -6.60 -7.86 -9.03
N SER A 245 -7.25 -7.30 -10.04
CA SER A 245 -8.08 -8.04 -10.97
C SER A 245 -7.29 -8.76 -12.07
N LYS A 246 -5.96 -8.54 -12.20
CA LYS A 246 -5.13 -8.97 -13.33
C LYS A 246 -5.72 -8.50 -14.67
N ALA A 247 -6.15 -7.24 -14.73
CA ALA A 247 -6.84 -6.63 -15.86
C ALA A 247 -5.96 -5.64 -16.66
N THR A 248 -4.66 -5.67 -16.49
CA THR A 248 -3.73 -4.74 -17.18
C THR A 248 -3.77 -4.90 -18.70
N GLU A 249 -3.90 -6.14 -19.20
CA GLU A 249 -4.05 -6.39 -20.63
C GLU A 249 -5.41 -5.91 -21.14
N GLN A 250 -6.50 -6.12 -20.38
CA GLN A 250 -7.83 -5.62 -20.74
C GLN A 250 -7.85 -4.09 -20.77
N LEU A 251 -7.19 -3.43 -19.80
CA LEU A 251 -7.06 -1.97 -19.82
C LEU A 251 -6.34 -1.49 -21.07
N LYS A 252 -5.20 -2.12 -21.40
CA LYS A 252 -4.41 -1.80 -22.59
C LYS A 252 -5.26 -1.94 -23.85
N ASN A 253 -5.87 -3.12 -24.04
CA ASN A 253 -6.68 -3.43 -25.22
C ASN A 253 -7.89 -2.48 -25.35
N PHE A 254 -8.56 -2.15 -24.24
CA PHE A 254 -9.66 -1.21 -24.21
C PHE A 254 -9.20 0.21 -24.60
N ALA A 255 -8.11 0.69 -24.01
CA ALA A 255 -7.57 2.00 -24.32
C ALA A 255 -7.13 2.10 -25.79
N GLU A 256 -6.42 1.10 -26.32
CA GLU A 256 -5.97 1.05 -27.71
C GLU A 256 -7.14 0.96 -28.72
N LYS A 257 -8.10 0.07 -28.49
CA LYS A 257 -9.28 -0.10 -29.37
C LYS A 257 -10.10 1.18 -29.46
N HIS A 258 -10.31 1.86 -28.35
CA HIS A 258 -11.14 3.05 -28.26
C HIS A 258 -10.36 4.37 -28.29
N GLN A 259 -9.01 4.29 -28.36
CA GLN A 259 -8.09 5.45 -28.38
C GLN A 259 -8.35 6.44 -27.22
N ILE A 260 -8.59 5.93 -26.00
CA ILE A 260 -8.88 6.75 -24.84
C ILE A 260 -7.61 6.95 -24.00
N PRO A 261 -7.19 8.20 -23.72
CA PRO A 261 -6.05 8.47 -22.84
C PRO A 261 -6.25 7.88 -21.44
N VAL A 262 -5.17 7.33 -20.86
CA VAL A 262 -5.14 6.71 -19.53
C VAL A 262 -4.25 7.52 -18.60
N VAL A 263 -4.76 7.85 -17.43
CA VAL A 263 -4.00 8.40 -16.31
C VAL A 263 -3.99 7.40 -15.15
N GLU A 264 -2.91 7.35 -14.40
CA GLU A 264 -2.74 6.37 -13.32
C GLU A 264 -2.84 7.04 -11.95
N THR A 265 -3.58 6.42 -11.02
CA THR A 265 -3.51 6.83 -9.61
C THR A 265 -2.19 6.35 -9.00
N ILE A 266 -1.81 6.84 -7.82
CA ILE A 266 -0.62 6.35 -7.10
C ILE A 266 -0.65 4.82 -6.95
N ALA A 267 -1.76 4.25 -6.48
CA ALA A 267 -1.93 2.81 -6.35
C ALA A 267 -2.06 2.08 -7.70
N GLY A 268 -2.33 2.81 -8.77
CA GLY A 268 -2.43 2.31 -10.15
C GLY A 268 -1.14 2.47 -10.95
N ARG A 269 -0.07 3.00 -10.37
CA ARG A 269 1.22 3.07 -11.07
C ARG A 269 1.65 1.68 -11.54
N SER A 270 2.16 1.59 -12.75
CA SER A 270 2.49 0.36 -13.45
C SER A 270 1.30 -0.50 -13.92
N ASN A 271 0.13 0.08 -14.14
CA ASN A 271 -0.92 -0.56 -14.93
C ASN A 271 -0.57 -0.60 -16.44
N LEU A 272 0.12 0.43 -16.91
CA LEU A 272 0.73 0.51 -18.24
C LEU A 272 2.22 0.89 -18.10
N THR A 273 3.02 0.49 -19.08
CA THR A 273 4.41 0.98 -19.15
C THR A 273 4.44 2.48 -19.49
N SER A 274 5.51 3.15 -19.08
CA SER A 274 5.65 4.58 -19.37
C SER A 274 5.86 4.89 -20.87
N GLU A 275 6.22 3.91 -21.66
CA GLU A 275 6.38 4.05 -23.12
C GLU A 275 5.06 3.94 -23.88
N HIS A 276 4.01 3.45 -23.25
CA HIS A 276 2.71 3.30 -23.90
C HIS A 276 2.13 4.66 -24.29
N SER A 277 1.79 4.85 -25.57
CA SER A 277 1.41 6.15 -26.14
C SER A 277 0.17 6.78 -25.52
N LEU A 278 -0.72 5.99 -24.93
CA LEU A 278 -1.92 6.44 -24.24
C LEU A 278 -1.73 6.56 -22.71
N ASN A 279 -0.56 6.22 -22.15
CA ASN A 279 -0.26 6.49 -20.75
C ASN A 279 0.16 7.95 -20.57
N ILE A 280 -0.73 8.78 -20.05
CA ILE A 280 -0.51 10.24 -19.93
C ILE A 280 0.24 10.59 -18.64
N GLY A 281 0.33 9.67 -17.70
CA GLY A 281 1.08 9.81 -16.46
C GLY A 281 0.21 9.72 -15.19
N PRO A 282 0.82 9.94 -14.01
CA PRO A 282 0.11 9.93 -12.74
C PRO A 282 -0.77 11.18 -12.58
N ILE A 283 -1.97 10.99 -11.99
CA ILE A 283 -2.93 12.06 -11.69
C ILE A 283 -2.93 12.43 -10.22
N GLY A 284 -3.29 13.67 -9.90
CA GLY A 284 -3.59 14.17 -8.57
C GLY A 284 -2.52 15.10 -8.01
N VAL A 285 -2.51 15.27 -6.69
CA VAL A 285 -1.65 16.23 -5.97
C VAL A 285 -0.16 16.01 -6.25
N THR A 286 0.27 14.76 -6.28
CA THR A 286 1.65 14.37 -6.64
C THR A 286 1.73 13.78 -8.05
N GLY A 287 0.78 14.14 -8.88
CA GLY A 287 0.68 13.70 -10.26
C GLY A 287 1.55 14.53 -11.22
N SER A 288 1.25 14.37 -12.49
CA SER A 288 1.89 15.09 -13.59
C SER A 288 0.99 16.19 -14.11
N ASP A 289 1.58 17.30 -14.57
CA ASP A 289 0.86 18.35 -15.29
C ASP A 289 0.07 17.79 -16.46
N SER A 290 0.67 16.84 -17.19
CA SER A 290 0.00 16.22 -18.34
C SER A 290 -1.31 15.54 -17.94
N ALA A 291 -1.30 14.73 -16.89
CA ALA A 291 -2.50 14.01 -16.43
C ALA A 291 -3.55 14.98 -15.83
N ASN A 292 -3.11 15.94 -15.03
CA ASN A 292 -3.99 16.92 -14.40
C ASN A 292 -4.63 17.84 -15.44
N HIS A 293 -3.89 18.31 -16.45
CA HIS A 293 -4.45 19.11 -17.55
C HIS A 293 -5.50 18.34 -18.37
N ILE A 294 -5.26 17.05 -18.64
CA ILE A 294 -6.25 16.20 -19.33
C ILE A 294 -7.48 15.98 -18.44
N ALA A 295 -7.30 15.78 -17.13
CA ALA A 295 -8.41 15.62 -16.19
C ALA A 295 -9.31 16.86 -16.10
N GLU A 296 -8.72 18.05 -16.04
CA GLU A 296 -9.43 19.33 -16.02
C GLU A 296 -10.32 19.55 -17.26
N ASN A 297 -9.93 18.99 -18.40
CA ASN A 297 -10.61 19.17 -19.67
C ASN A 297 -11.50 17.99 -20.09
N ALA A 298 -11.46 16.88 -19.37
CA ALA A 298 -12.25 15.69 -19.70
C ALA A 298 -13.76 15.92 -19.46
N ASP A 299 -14.61 15.42 -20.37
CA ASP A 299 -16.08 15.49 -20.26
C ASP A 299 -16.70 14.18 -19.76
N VAL A 300 -16.07 13.03 -20.01
CA VAL A 300 -16.47 11.73 -19.50
C VAL A 300 -15.25 10.99 -18.96
N ILE A 301 -15.32 10.58 -17.72
CA ILE A 301 -14.22 9.93 -17.00
C ILE A 301 -14.64 8.51 -16.60
N LEU A 302 -13.94 7.51 -17.14
CA LEU A 302 -14.07 6.12 -16.73
C LEU A 302 -13.04 5.81 -15.64
N ALA A 303 -13.47 5.79 -14.39
CA ALA A 303 -12.64 5.46 -13.23
C ALA A 303 -12.69 3.95 -12.97
N VAL A 304 -11.57 3.24 -13.16
CA VAL A 304 -11.49 1.78 -13.05
C VAL A 304 -10.66 1.37 -11.86
N GLY A 305 -11.29 0.65 -10.92
CA GLY A 305 -10.60 0.07 -9.77
C GLY A 305 -9.94 1.10 -8.84
N THR A 306 -10.55 2.29 -8.73
CA THR A 306 -10.08 3.38 -7.86
C THR A 306 -11.20 3.86 -6.95
N ARG A 307 -10.83 4.35 -5.77
CA ARG A 307 -11.75 4.95 -4.79
C ARG A 307 -11.93 6.46 -4.99
N LEU A 308 -11.20 7.07 -5.92
CA LEU A 308 -11.16 8.52 -6.14
C LEU A 308 -10.88 9.29 -4.83
N GLN A 309 -9.77 8.93 -4.17
CA GLN A 309 -9.29 9.61 -2.97
C GLN A 309 -9.03 11.09 -3.22
N ASP A 310 -9.06 11.89 -2.16
CA ASP A 310 -8.83 13.35 -2.23
C ASP A 310 -7.48 13.68 -2.89
N PHE A 311 -6.44 12.94 -2.59
CA PHE A 311 -5.10 13.11 -3.17
C PHE A 311 -5.07 12.82 -4.68
N THR A 312 -5.82 11.83 -5.16
CA THR A 312 -5.98 11.53 -6.60
C THR A 312 -6.81 12.60 -7.31
N THR A 313 -7.77 13.18 -6.61
CA THR A 313 -8.75 14.13 -7.20
C THR A 313 -8.36 15.60 -7.02
N GLY A 314 -7.20 15.87 -6.39
CA GLY A 314 -6.85 17.22 -5.99
C GLY A 314 -7.94 17.82 -5.10
N SER A 315 -8.38 17.07 -4.09
CA SER A 315 -9.54 17.41 -3.26
C SER A 315 -10.77 17.85 -4.08
N TRP A 316 -11.00 17.13 -5.20
CA TRP A 316 -12.09 17.37 -6.16
C TRP A 316 -12.02 18.69 -6.95
N THR A 317 -10.82 19.28 -7.06
CA THR A 317 -10.57 20.43 -7.94
C THR A 317 -9.95 20.06 -9.28
N ALA A 318 -9.47 18.82 -9.45
CA ALA A 318 -8.75 18.39 -10.64
C ALA A 318 -9.63 18.18 -11.88
N PHE A 319 -10.96 18.27 -11.76
CA PHE A 319 -11.90 17.93 -12.83
C PHE A 319 -12.84 19.07 -13.16
N ALA A 320 -13.28 19.13 -14.42
CA ALA A 320 -14.36 20.03 -14.80
C ALA A 320 -15.63 19.77 -13.97
N LEU A 321 -16.34 20.83 -13.59
CA LEU A 321 -17.54 20.72 -12.72
C LEU A 321 -18.67 19.90 -13.37
N ASP A 322 -18.76 19.90 -14.70
CA ASP A 322 -19.75 19.18 -15.51
C ASP A 322 -19.28 17.82 -16.03
N ALA A 323 -18.05 17.40 -15.68
CA ALA A 323 -17.52 16.09 -16.08
C ALA A 323 -18.40 14.94 -15.56
N LYS A 324 -18.72 13.98 -16.41
CA LYS A 324 -19.47 12.79 -16.03
C LYS A 324 -18.55 11.67 -15.61
N PHE A 325 -18.83 11.06 -14.46
CA PHE A 325 -18.07 9.93 -13.97
C PHE A 325 -18.80 8.61 -14.20
N ILE A 326 -18.07 7.63 -14.70
CA ILE A 326 -18.42 6.22 -14.72
C ILE A 326 -17.44 5.54 -13.77
N SER A 327 -17.92 4.94 -12.68
CA SER A 327 -17.07 4.27 -11.69
C SER A 327 -17.24 2.76 -11.76
N LEU A 328 -16.24 2.09 -12.32
CA LEU A 328 -16.14 0.64 -12.40
C LEU A 328 -15.33 0.13 -11.21
N ASN A 329 -15.98 -0.57 -10.28
CA ASN A 329 -15.34 -1.07 -9.08
C ASN A 329 -15.98 -2.39 -8.61
N ALA A 330 -15.20 -3.29 -7.99
CA ALA A 330 -15.72 -4.51 -7.39
C ALA A 330 -16.67 -4.22 -6.21
N GLY A 331 -16.38 -3.15 -5.45
CA GLY A 331 -17.19 -2.72 -4.30
C GLY A 331 -18.26 -1.69 -4.69
N ARG A 332 -19.55 -2.01 -4.45
CA ARG A 332 -20.66 -1.08 -4.69
C ARG A 332 -20.49 0.26 -3.96
N HIS A 333 -19.89 0.24 -2.76
CA HIS A 333 -19.65 1.45 -1.97
C HIS A 333 -18.76 2.46 -2.70
N ASP A 334 -17.72 1.99 -3.40
CA ASP A 334 -16.83 2.87 -4.17
C ASP A 334 -17.42 3.21 -5.55
N ALA A 335 -18.13 2.28 -6.18
CA ALA A 335 -18.77 2.50 -7.48
C ALA A 335 -19.86 3.58 -7.39
N GLY A 336 -20.62 3.64 -6.29
CA GLY A 336 -21.75 4.54 -6.11
C GLY A 336 -21.44 5.95 -5.59
N LYS A 337 -20.15 6.30 -5.37
CA LYS A 337 -19.75 7.61 -4.84
C LYS A 337 -19.84 8.72 -5.89
N HIS A 338 -19.95 9.96 -5.40
CA HIS A 338 -19.74 11.19 -6.19
C HIS A 338 -20.68 11.32 -7.41
N MET A 339 -21.91 10.87 -7.27
CA MET A 339 -22.90 10.89 -8.36
C MET A 339 -22.40 10.17 -9.64
N ALA A 340 -21.46 9.26 -9.51
CA ALA A 340 -20.97 8.47 -10.63
C ALA A 340 -22.02 7.46 -11.11
N LEU A 341 -22.04 7.22 -12.43
CA LEU A 341 -22.70 6.06 -12.99
C LEU A 341 -21.93 4.82 -12.52
N SER A 342 -22.57 3.98 -11.73
CA SER A 342 -21.95 2.79 -11.15
C SER A 342 -21.86 1.67 -12.16
N VAL A 343 -20.72 0.96 -12.18
CA VAL A 343 -20.55 -0.35 -12.79
C VAL A 343 -19.93 -1.26 -11.73
N VAL A 344 -20.75 -2.06 -11.07
CA VAL A 344 -20.30 -2.92 -9.97
C VAL A 344 -19.87 -4.27 -10.52
N GLY A 345 -18.56 -4.48 -10.62
CA GLY A 345 -18.01 -5.70 -11.18
C GLY A 345 -16.49 -5.78 -11.11
N ASP A 346 -15.96 -6.96 -11.41
CA ASP A 346 -14.53 -7.19 -11.57
C ASP A 346 -14.00 -6.42 -12.80
N ALA A 347 -12.86 -5.73 -12.65
CA ALA A 347 -12.34 -4.88 -13.72
C ALA A 347 -12.02 -5.67 -15.01
N LYS A 348 -11.51 -6.92 -14.90
CA LYS A 348 -11.16 -7.73 -16.06
C LYS A 348 -12.42 -8.07 -16.87
N LEU A 349 -13.43 -8.64 -16.23
CA LEU A 349 -14.69 -9.01 -16.89
C LEU A 349 -15.45 -7.79 -17.43
N SER A 350 -15.48 -6.72 -16.64
CA SER A 350 -16.23 -5.51 -17.01
C SER A 350 -15.61 -4.77 -18.19
N LEU A 351 -14.27 -4.68 -18.27
CA LEU A 351 -13.58 -4.05 -19.41
C LEU A 351 -13.80 -4.85 -20.71
N ASP A 352 -13.75 -6.18 -20.64
CA ASP A 352 -14.04 -7.04 -21.80
C ASP A 352 -15.48 -6.81 -22.29
N ILE A 353 -16.49 -6.87 -21.39
CA ILE A 353 -17.89 -6.64 -21.72
C ILE A 353 -18.15 -5.23 -22.26
N LEU A 354 -17.55 -4.19 -21.64
CA LEU A 354 -17.64 -2.81 -22.13
C LEU A 354 -17.04 -2.70 -23.54
N SER A 355 -15.88 -3.31 -23.77
CA SER A 355 -15.18 -3.28 -25.05
C SER A 355 -16.02 -3.93 -26.17
N ASP A 356 -16.71 -5.03 -25.88
CA ASP A 356 -17.53 -5.75 -26.86
C ASP A 356 -18.80 -4.98 -27.23
N ASN A 357 -19.34 -4.18 -26.31
CA ASN A 357 -20.57 -3.40 -26.53
C ASN A 357 -20.35 -1.96 -26.95
N LEU A 358 -19.11 -1.45 -26.89
CA LEU A 358 -18.78 -0.07 -27.22
C LEU A 358 -18.27 0.05 -28.66
N ASN A 359 -19.08 0.64 -29.53
CA ASN A 359 -18.62 1.06 -30.87
C ASN A 359 -18.32 2.57 -30.84
N TYR A 360 -17.09 2.92 -30.48
CA TYR A 360 -16.64 4.30 -30.29
C TYR A 360 -15.12 4.39 -30.37
N VAL A 361 -14.64 5.49 -30.92
CA VAL A 361 -13.20 5.87 -30.89
C VAL A 361 -13.11 7.35 -30.52
N ALA A 362 -12.25 7.69 -29.60
CA ALA A 362 -12.06 9.06 -29.14
C ALA A 362 -11.59 10.00 -30.28
N PRO A 363 -11.99 11.27 -30.29
CA PRO A 363 -11.57 12.24 -31.31
C PRO A 363 -10.06 12.37 -31.39
N LYS A 364 -9.49 12.25 -32.60
CA LYS A 364 -8.03 12.31 -32.83
C LYS A 364 -7.36 13.54 -32.25
N LYS A 365 -8.03 14.71 -32.30
CA LYS A 365 -7.49 15.96 -31.73
C LYS A 365 -7.32 15.88 -30.22
N TRP A 366 -8.22 15.19 -29.52
CA TRP A 366 -8.14 14.97 -28.08
C TRP A 366 -6.97 14.04 -27.72
N VAL A 367 -6.83 12.94 -28.44
CA VAL A 367 -5.71 11.99 -28.24
C VAL A 367 -4.38 12.67 -28.47
N GLN A 368 -4.27 13.47 -29.56
CA GLN A 368 -3.05 14.21 -29.88
C GLN A 368 -2.70 15.21 -28.79
N LEU A 369 -3.70 15.98 -28.28
CA LEU A 369 -3.48 16.89 -27.15
C LEU A 369 -2.89 16.16 -25.93
N ALA A 370 -3.47 15.01 -25.57
CA ALA A 370 -3.00 14.23 -24.43
C ALA A 370 -1.55 13.73 -24.62
N GLN A 371 -1.20 13.28 -25.82
CA GLN A 371 0.16 12.86 -26.16
C GLN A 371 1.14 14.04 -26.15
N ASP A 372 0.75 15.21 -26.64
CA ASP A 372 1.58 16.41 -26.64
C ASP A 372 1.86 16.88 -25.20
N GLU A 373 0.87 16.86 -24.32
CA GLU A 373 1.05 17.17 -22.90
C GLU A 373 1.99 16.16 -22.23
N ARG A 374 1.87 14.87 -22.55
CA ARG A 374 2.77 13.84 -22.05
C ARG A 374 4.22 14.08 -22.51
N ILE A 375 4.43 14.50 -23.76
CA ILE A 375 5.77 14.83 -24.28
C ILE A 375 6.37 16.02 -23.53
N LYS A 376 5.58 17.06 -23.23
CA LYS A 376 6.03 18.21 -22.42
C LYS A 376 6.45 17.76 -21.02
N TRP A 377 5.61 16.96 -20.36
CA TRP A 377 5.90 16.43 -19.04
C TRP A 377 7.19 15.58 -19.04
N ASN A 378 7.36 14.67 -20.00
CA ASN A 378 8.57 13.85 -20.09
C ASN A 378 9.84 14.68 -20.25
N LYS A 379 9.79 15.81 -20.97
CA LYS A 379 10.92 16.75 -21.07
C LYS A 379 11.22 17.44 -19.73
N TYR A 380 10.18 17.81 -19.00
CA TYR A 380 10.31 18.39 -17.67
C TYR A 380 10.96 17.40 -16.68
N VAL A 381 10.44 16.16 -16.61
CA VAL A 381 11.03 15.09 -15.79
C VAL A 381 12.49 14.82 -16.19
N ALA A 382 12.79 14.70 -17.49
CA ALA A 382 14.15 14.45 -17.96
C ALA A 382 15.15 15.54 -17.51
N LYS A 383 14.71 16.78 -17.42
CA LYS A 383 15.51 17.87 -16.87
C LYS A 383 15.78 17.68 -15.37
N ASN A 384 14.74 17.34 -14.60
CA ASN A 384 14.85 17.24 -13.14
C ASN A 384 15.66 16.02 -12.68
N VAL A 385 15.56 14.89 -13.38
CA VAL A 385 16.32 13.67 -13.04
C VAL A 385 17.78 13.69 -13.54
N SER A 386 18.21 14.77 -14.19
CA SER A 386 19.56 14.85 -14.75
C SER A 386 20.63 14.78 -13.64
N ALA A 387 21.56 13.84 -13.77
CA ALA A 387 22.63 13.60 -12.81
C ALA A 387 23.59 14.78 -12.58
N GLY A 388 23.60 15.73 -13.52
CA GLY A 388 24.45 16.92 -13.42
C GLY A 388 23.84 18.09 -12.64
N ASN A 389 22.58 18.00 -12.19
CA ASN A 389 21.93 19.07 -11.44
C ASN A 389 22.55 19.24 -10.04
N GLN A 390 22.48 20.46 -9.53
CA GLN A 390 22.86 20.80 -8.16
C GLN A 390 21.80 21.73 -7.56
N PRO A 391 21.47 21.59 -6.30
CA PRO A 391 21.95 20.59 -5.33
C PRO A 391 21.39 19.19 -5.63
N ASN A 392 21.89 18.15 -4.93
CA ASN A 392 21.34 16.81 -5.01
C ASN A 392 19.85 16.81 -4.66
N SER A 393 19.05 16.03 -5.40
CA SER A 393 17.60 15.96 -5.20
C SER A 393 17.05 14.54 -5.23
N TYR A 394 15.84 14.36 -4.77
CA TYR A 394 15.09 13.10 -4.90
C TYR A 394 14.97 12.68 -6.37
N ALA A 395 14.63 13.61 -7.26
CA ALA A 395 14.45 13.33 -8.68
C ALA A 395 15.71 12.72 -9.32
N GLN A 396 16.90 13.27 -9.00
CA GLN A 396 18.18 12.73 -9.48
C GLN A 396 18.43 11.30 -8.97
N ALA A 397 18.25 11.05 -7.67
CA ALA A 397 18.45 9.73 -7.10
C ALA A 397 17.51 8.70 -7.75
N ILE A 398 16.24 9.06 -7.93
CA ILE A 398 15.24 8.24 -8.61
C ILE A 398 15.65 7.97 -10.06
N GLY A 399 16.12 8.99 -10.79
CA GLY A 399 16.58 8.88 -12.16
C GLY A 399 17.73 7.89 -12.33
N VAL A 400 18.75 8.00 -11.46
CA VAL A 400 19.92 7.09 -11.47
C VAL A 400 19.49 5.63 -11.24
N VAL A 401 18.65 5.39 -10.25
CA VAL A 401 18.16 4.04 -9.94
C VAL A 401 17.31 3.49 -11.08
N ASN A 402 16.40 4.30 -11.62
CA ASN A 402 15.52 3.89 -12.71
C ASN A 402 16.27 3.54 -14.00
N GLU A 403 17.37 4.24 -14.29
CA GLU A 403 18.22 3.95 -15.45
C GLU A 403 18.99 2.64 -15.32
N HIS A 404 19.30 2.20 -14.09
CA HIS A 404 20.20 1.07 -13.82
C HIS A 404 19.50 -0.13 -13.17
N CYS A 405 18.19 -0.06 -12.86
CA CYS A 405 17.42 -1.18 -12.35
C CYS A 405 17.05 -2.16 -13.48
N HIS A 406 16.74 -3.41 -13.10
CA HIS A 406 16.12 -4.36 -14.02
C HIS A 406 14.63 -4.02 -14.17
N LYS A 407 14.05 -4.29 -15.34
CA LYS A 407 12.64 -3.93 -15.65
C LYS A 407 11.62 -4.55 -14.69
N ARG A 408 11.96 -5.72 -14.11
CA ARG A 408 11.11 -6.46 -13.16
C ARG A 408 11.50 -6.22 -11.70
N ASP A 409 12.51 -5.39 -11.41
CA ASP A 409 12.78 -4.97 -10.04
C ASP A 409 11.56 -4.25 -9.46
N ARG A 410 11.26 -4.52 -8.19
CA ARG A 410 10.13 -3.90 -7.52
C ARG A 410 10.56 -2.69 -6.74
N ILE A 411 9.82 -1.60 -6.92
CA ILE A 411 10.03 -0.36 -6.17
C ILE A 411 9.02 -0.29 -5.04
N VAL A 412 9.51 0.03 -3.84
CA VAL A 412 8.69 0.25 -2.65
C VAL A 412 8.96 1.66 -2.11
N ALA A 413 7.90 2.40 -1.85
CA ALA A 413 7.94 3.70 -1.19
C ALA A 413 6.65 3.89 -0.38
N ALA A 414 6.62 4.85 0.55
CA ALA A 414 5.42 5.03 1.37
C ALA A 414 5.03 6.50 1.54
N ALA A 415 5.36 7.11 2.67
CA ALA A 415 4.85 8.43 3.03
C ALA A 415 5.85 9.55 2.76
N GLY A 416 5.33 10.76 2.61
CA GLY A 416 6.13 11.97 2.50
C GLY A 416 6.40 12.45 1.08
N GLY A 417 7.42 13.28 0.90
CA GLY A 417 7.79 13.87 -0.38
C GLY A 417 8.47 12.90 -1.33
N LEU A 418 9.28 11.99 -0.81
CA LEU A 418 10.02 11.04 -1.63
C LEU A 418 9.11 10.09 -2.44
N PRO A 419 8.05 9.46 -1.90
CA PRO A 419 7.12 8.68 -2.70
C PRO A 419 6.32 9.53 -3.70
N ALA A 420 6.09 10.81 -3.42
CA ALA A 420 5.53 11.75 -4.39
C ALA A 420 6.45 11.89 -5.60
N GLU A 421 7.74 12.11 -5.35
CA GLU A 421 8.76 12.19 -6.40
C GLU A 421 8.94 10.85 -7.14
N VAL A 422 8.85 9.70 -6.46
CA VAL A 422 8.82 8.37 -7.11
C VAL A 422 7.60 8.28 -8.04
N THR A 423 6.43 8.71 -7.60
CA THR A 423 5.21 8.68 -8.43
C THR A 423 5.37 9.49 -9.71
N ALA A 424 5.97 10.68 -9.63
CA ALA A 424 6.13 11.60 -10.77
C ALA A 424 7.29 11.23 -11.70
N ASN A 425 8.44 10.83 -11.14
CA ASN A 425 9.69 10.68 -11.91
C ASN A 425 9.97 9.25 -12.37
N TRP A 426 9.42 8.22 -11.68
CA TRP A 426 9.70 6.84 -12.01
C TRP A 426 9.10 6.45 -13.37
N LYS A 427 9.95 6.03 -14.30
CA LYS A 427 9.52 5.41 -15.55
C LYS A 427 9.20 3.95 -15.30
N THR A 428 7.95 3.59 -15.47
CA THR A 428 7.48 2.20 -15.33
C THR A 428 7.96 1.38 -16.52
N LEU A 429 8.86 0.43 -16.28
CA LEU A 429 9.48 -0.42 -17.30
C LEU A 429 8.68 -1.70 -17.55
N ASP A 430 7.93 -2.17 -16.54
CA ASP A 430 7.06 -3.34 -16.64
C ASP A 430 5.83 -3.16 -15.72
N ILE A 431 4.80 -3.96 -15.94
CA ILE A 431 3.55 -3.91 -15.18
C ILE A 431 3.73 -4.46 -13.75
N SER A 432 2.95 -3.95 -12.81
CA SER A 432 2.91 -4.40 -11.41
C SER A 432 4.27 -4.40 -10.69
N THR A 433 5.13 -3.42 -10.99
CA THR A 433 6.48 -3.29 -10.40
C THR A 433 6.61 -2.13 -9.41
N VAL A 434 5.58 -1.31 -9.24
CA VAL A 434 5.60 -0.14 -8.37
C VAL A 434 4.63 -0.32 -7.20
N ASP A 435 5.14 -0.20 -5.99
CA ASP A 435 4.38 -0.20 -4.75
C ASP A 435 4.62 1.11 -3.99
N VAL A 436 3.64 2.00 -4.00
CA VAL A 436 3.64 3.20 -3.18
C VAL A 436 2.49 3.11 -2.17
N GLU A 437 2.81 3.00 -0.88
CA GLU A 437 1.81 2.98 0.18
C GLU A 437 1.37 4.42 0.48
N PHE A 438 0.32 4.86 -0.17
CA PHE A 438 -0.30 6.17 0.02
C PHE A 438 -1.76 6.09 0.47
N GLY A 439 -2.29 4.87 0.62
CA GLY A 439 -3.68 4.64 1.02
C GLY A 439 -3.96 5.00 2.48
N PHE A 440 -2.98 4.78 3.34
CA PHE A 440 -2.96 5.19 4.75
C PHE A 440 -1.76 6.08 5.06
N SER A 441 -0.76 6.06 4.20
CA SER A 441 0.43 6.91 4.19
C SER A 441 1.30 6.75 5.44
N CYS A 442 1.71 5.49 5.71
CA CYS A 442 2.49 5.16 6.90
C CYS A 442 3.99 5.33 6.67
N MET A 443 4.62 6.29 7.36
CA MET A 443 6.07 6.33 7.48
C MET A 443 6.59 5.08 8.18
N GLY A 444 7.72 4.55 7.71
CA GLY A 444 8.32 3.30 8.21
C GLY A 444 7.85 2.04 7.48
N TYR A 445 6.86 2.14 6.55
CA TYR A 445 6.48 1.01 5.71
C TYR A 445 7.59 0.59 4.74
N GLU A 446 8.41 1.52 4.30
CA GLU A 446 9.38 1.37 3.22
C GLU A 446 10.28 0.14 3.39
N ILE A 447 10.96 0.04 4.51
CA ILE A 447 11.91 -1.05 4.81
C ILE A 447 11.16 -2.37 5.09
N SER A 448 10.16 -2.31 5.96
CA SER A 448 9.39 -3.49 6.36
C SER A 448 8.56 -4.05 5.20
N GLY A 449 7.88 -3.18 4.45
CA GLY A 449 7.14 -3.55 3.25
C GLY A 449 8.04 -4.15 2.17
N ALA A 450 9.26 -3.61 1.99
CA ALA A 450 10.25 -4.15 1.07
C ALA A 450 10.74 -5.54 1.50
N TRP A 451 10.95 -5.78 2.81
CA TRP A 451 11.29 -7.11 3.31
C TRP A 451 10.18 -8.14 3.01
N GLY A 452 8.92 -7.80 3.31
CA GLY A 452 7.79 -8.67 2.98
C GLY A 452 7.61 -8.88 1.47
N ALA A 453 7.77 -7.83 0.67
CA ALA A 453 7.74 -7.93 -0.79
C ALA A 453 8.87 -8.82 -1.32
N LYS A 454 10.08 -8.78 -0.73
CA LYS A 454 11.20 -9.65 -1.12
C LYS A 454 10.94 -11.11 -0.80
N ILE A 455 10.30 -11.43 0.32
CA ILE A 455 9.88 -12.81 0.62
C ILE A 455 8.97 -13.34 -0.49
N ALA A 456 7.97 -12.55 -0.89
CA ALA A 456 7.06 -12.92 -1.98
C ALA A 456 7.75 -12.95 -3.36
N GLN A 457 8.69 -12.04 -3.61
CA GLN A 457 9.45 -11.97 -4.86
C GLN A 457 10.30 -13.22 -5.07
N ASP A 458 10.95 -13.72 -4.00
CA ASP A 458 11.76 -14.94 -4.05
C ASP A 458 10.95 -16.19 -4.39
N GLU A 459 9.66 -16.22 -4.04
CA GLU A 459 8.76 -17.31 -4.39
C GLU A 459 8.31 -17.29 -5.86
N ARG A 460 8.40 -16.13 -6.52
CA ARG A 460 7.89 -15.91 -7.89
C ARG A 460 8.99 -15.65 -8.91
N GLU A 461 9.89 -14.75 -8.60
CA GLU A 461 10.90 -14.20 -9.51
C GLU A 461 12.18 -13.88 -8.73
N PRO A 462 12.93 -14.90 -8.25
CA PRO A 462 14.03 -14.74 -7.30
C PRO A 462 15.19 -13.86 -7.81
N ASP A 463 15.37 -13.78 -9.13
CA ASP A 463 16.46 -13.03 -9.77
C ASP A 463 16.24 -11.51 -9.77
N ASN A 464 15.05 -11.04 -9.34
CA ASN A 464 14.74 -9.61 -9.29
C ASN A 464 14.89 -9.06 -7.88
N ASP A 465 15.35 -7.82 -7.79
CA ASP A 465 15.53 -7.14 -6.53
C ASP A 465 14.26 -6.39 -6.08
N VAL A 466 14.18 -6.14 -4.78
CA VAL A 466 13.26 -5.17 -4.20
C VAL A 466 14.08 -3.97 -3.74
N ILE A 467 13.73 -2.80 -4.28
CA ILE A 467 14.41 -1.52 -4.05
C ILE A 467 13.44 -0.63 -3.29
N THR A 468 13.88 -0.07 -2.17
CA THR A 468 13.05 0.87 -1.42
C THR A 468 13.70 2.23 -1.33
N PHE A 469 12.86 3.26 -1.47
CA PHE A 469 13.24 4.65 -1.24
C PHE A 469 12.69 5.09 0.11
N CYS A 470 13.56 5.54 1.00
CA CYS A 470 13.24 5.89 2.38
C CYS A 470 13.83 7.26 2.72
N GLY A 471 13.04 8.16 3.28
CA GLY A 471 13.57 9.41 3.88
C GLY A 471 14.20 9.13 5.25
N ASP A 472 15.10 10.01 5.70
CA ASP A 472 15.75 9.95 7.00
C ASP A 472 14.75 9.85 8.16
N GLY A 473 13.70 10.66 8.14
CA GLY A 473 12.64 10.61 9.16
C GLY A 473 11.87 9.28 9.17
N SER A 474 11.56 8.73 8.01
CA SER A 474 10.89 7.44 7.88
C SER A 474 11.78 6.28 8.34
N TYR A 475 13.06 6.33 7.98
CA TYR A 475 14.08 5.40 8.45
C TYR A 475 14.15 5.36 9.99
N LEU A 476 14.17 6.54 10.63
CA LEU A 476 14.27 6.62 12.10
C LEU A 476 13.01 6.12 12.81
N MET A 477 11.85 6.11 12.15
CA MET A 477 10.62 5.56 12.72
C MET A 477 10.65 4.04 12.81
N LEU A 478 11.03 3.33 11.72
CA LEU A 478 11.08 1.88 11.66
C LEU A 478 12.22 1.41 10.76
N ASN A 479 13.33 1.02 11.35
CA ASN A 479 14.55 0.58 10.66
C ASN A 479 14.97 -0.86 10.99
N SER A 480 14.41 -1.46 12.04
CA SER A 480 14.87 -2.73 12.59
C SER A 480 14.74 -3.91 11.62
N ASP A 481 13.90 -3.79 10.57
CA ASP A 481 13.77 -4.84 9.57
C ASP A 481 14.90 -4.87 8.54
N ILE A 482 15.84 -3.92 8.58
CA ILE A 482 17.16 -4.11 7.96
C ILE A 482 17.80 -5.35 8.58
N TYR A 483 17.79 -5.46 9.92
CA TYR A 483 18.30 -6.63 10.62
C TYR A 483 17.51 -7.90 10.29
N SER A 484 16.17 -7.82 10.27
CA SER A 484 15.31 -8.94 9.90
C SER A 484 15.58 -9.44 8.48
N SER A 485 15.80 -8.55 7.53
CA SER A 485 16.12 -8.89 6.14
C SER A 485 17.48 -9.61 6.01
N VAL A 486 18.48 -9.15 6.78
CA VAL A 486 19.81 -9.80 6.85
C VAL A 486 19.71 -11.18 7.48
N LEU A 487 19.03 -11.31 8.62
CA LEU A 487 18.86 -12.59 9.32
C LEU A 487 18.13 -13.63 8.46
N SER A 488 17.09 -13.23 7.75
CA SER A 488 16.30 -14.10 6.90
C SER A 488 16.91 -14.32 5.50
N LYS A 489 18.06 -13.71 5.21
CA LYS A 489 18.70 -13.71 3.87
C LYS A 489 17.76 -13.25 2.76
N LYS A 490 16.92 -12.26 3.05
CA LYS A 490 15.99 -11.64 2.11
C LYS A 490 16.53 -10.27 1.75
N LYS A 491 17.45 -10.25 0.77
CA LYS A 491 18.13 -9.03 0.33
C LYS A 491 17.16 -7.97 -0.14
N ILE A 492 17.26 -6.77 0.45
CA ILE A 492 16.65 -5.54 -0.06
C ILE A 492 17.73 -4.50 -0.37
N ILE A 493 17.44 -3.59 -1.29
CA ILE A 493 18.29 -2.42 -1.56
C ILE A 493 17.54 -1.20 -1.05
N ALA A 494 18.06 -0.53 -0.04
CA ALA A 494 17.45 0.65 0.55
C ALA A 494 18.26 1.91 0.23
N LEU A 495 17.59 2.91 -0.34
CA LEU A 495 18.15 4.24 -0.52
C LEU A 495 17.60 5.14 0.59
N VAL A 496 18.49 5.61 1.46
CA VAL A 496 18.15 6.59 2.50
C VAL A 496 18.55 7.97 1.99
N LEU A 497 17.55 8.78 1.68
CA LEU A 497 17.73 10.13 1.16
C LEU A 497 17.50 11.12 2.30
N ASP A 498 18.61 11.63 2.84
CA ASP A 498 18.64 12.47 4.04
C ASP A 498 18.49 13.94 3.67
N ASN A 499 17.42 14.57 4.15
CA ASN A 499 17.18 16.01 4.01
C ASN A 499 17.11 16.75 5.36
N GLY A 500 17.47 16.08 6.45
CA GLY A 500 17.52 16.65 7.80
C GLY A 500 16.18 16.77 8.50
N GLY A 501 15.18 15.92 8.14
CA GLY A 501 13.90 15.83 8.85
C GLY A 501 12.67 15.60 7.98
N PHE A 502 11.54 16.22 8.35
CA PHE A 502 10.26 16.05 7.67
C PHE A 502 10.05 17.17 6.62
N ALA A 503 10.88 17.21 5.57
CA ALA A 503 10.95 18.32 4.63
C ALA A 503 9.63 18.61 3.91
N VAL A 504 8.85 17.58 3.50
CA VAL A 504 7.55 17.80 2.84
C VAL A 504 6.55 18.47 3.78
N ILE A 505 6.58 18.15 5.08
CA ILE A 505 5.71 18.77 6.07
C ILE A 505 6.16 20.21 6.34
N ASN A 506 7.47 20.46 6.36
CA ASN A 506 7.99 21.82 6.42
C ASN A 506 7.57 22.66 5.21
N LYS A 507 7.62 22.11 3.99
CA LYS A 507 7.10 22.79 2.79
C LYS A 507 5.61 23.08 2.91
N LEU A 508 4.81 22.12 3.36
CA LEU A 508 3.37 22.31 3.58
C LEU A 508 3.10 23.42 4.59
N GLN A 509 3.86 23.46 5.69
CA GLN A 509 3.80 24.51 6.70
C GLN A 509 4.08 25.88 6.10
N ASN A 510 5.15 26.01 5.30
CA ASN A 510 5.52 27.27 4.65
C ASN A 510 4.51 27.67 3.57
N ASN A 511 4.01 26.74 2.76
CA ASN A 511 3.02 26.98 1.71
C ASN A 511 1.66 27.45 2.26
N THR A 512 1.37 27.17 3.54
CA THR A 512 0.19 27.69 4.26
C THR A 512 0.49 28.97 5.04
N GLY A 513 1.62 29.65 4.74
CA GLY A 513 2.01 30.93 5.30
C GLY A 513 2.66 30.89 6.69
N ASN A 514 2.89 29.68 7.23
CA ASN A 514 3.52 29.50 8.53
C ASN A 514 5.03 29.52 8.43
N GLU A 515 5.70 29.92 9.50
CA GLU A 515 7.16 29.82 9.60
C GLU A 515 7.58 28.37 9.84
N SER A 516 8.81 28.01 9.42
CA SER A 516 9.39 26.69 9.69
C SER A 516 9.48 26.43 11.19
N PHE A 517 8.91 25.30 11.64
CA PHE A 517 8.85 24.98 13.06
C PHE A 517 8.81 23.47 13.26
N ASN A 518 9.79 22.94 13.98
CA ASN A 518 9.86 21.55 14.48
C ASN A 518 9.79 20.42 13.43
N ASN A 519 9.93 20.71 12.14
CA ASN A 519 9.92 19.71 11.07
C ASN A 519 11.34 19.35 10.59
N LEU A 520 12.16 20.33 10.28
CA LEU A 520 13.60 20.10 10.07
C LEU A 520 14.34 20.21 11.40
N ILE A 521 15.35 19.37 11.60
CA ILE A 521 16.10 19.32 12.87
C ILE A 521 16.68 20.71 13.22
N LYS A 522 17.16 21.44 12.21
CA LYS A 522 17.69 22.81 12.37
C LYS A 522 16.65 23.84 12.85
N ASP A 523 15.36 23.57 12.64
CA ASP A 523 14.25 24.47 12.98
C ASP A 523 13.52 24.04 14.27
N CYS A 524 14.13 23.15 15.07
CA CYS A 524 13.60 22.68 16.34
C CYS A 524 14.14 23.55 17.50
N PRO A 525 13.30 24.38 18.15
CA PRO A 525 13.76 25.30 19.19
C PRO A 525 14.36 24.62 20.43
N THR A 526 14.01 23.34 20.63
CA THR A 526 14.49 22.54 21.78
C THR A 526 15.78 21.78 21.48
N ILE A 527 16.35 21.93 20.28
CA ILE A 527 17.61 21.29 19.85
C ILE A 527 18.67 22.37 19.65
N PRO A 528 19.49 22.68 20.69
CA PRO A 528 20.48 23.77 20.61
C PRO A 528 21.65 23.45 19.70
N GLU A 529 22.02 22.16 19.60
CA GLU A 529 23.14 21.67 18.80
C GLU A 529 22.70 20.49 17.95
N PRO A 530 22.08 20.74 16.77
CA PRO A 530 21.63 19.67 15.88
C PRO A 530 22.82 18.89 15.30
N PHE A 531 22.69 17.56 15.27
CA PHE A 531 23.69 16.69 14.64
C PHE A 531 22.98 15.67 13.73
N GLY A 532 23.67 15.23 12.67
CA GLY A 532 23.18 14.21 11.76
C GLY A 532 23.41 12.80 12.29
N VAL A 533 22.52 11.87 11.93
CA VAL A 533 22.69 10.45 12.23
C VAL A 533 23.66 9.82 11.24
N ASP A 534 24.59 9.01 11.72
CA ASP A 534 25.41 8.16 10.86
C ASP A 534 24.61 6.91 10.46
N PHE A 535 23.82 7.05 9.40
CA PHE A 535 22.98 5.96 8.87
C PHE A 535 23.81 4.79 8.33
N VAL A 536 25.06 5.05 7.88
CA VAL A 536 25.97 4.01 7.40
C VAL A 536 26.43 3.13 8.55
N ALA A 537 26.93 3.72 9.63
CA ALA A 537 27.32 2.97 10.82
C ALA A 537 26.13 2.23 11.43
N HIS A 538 24.94 2.86 11.46
CA HIS A 538 23.72 2.28 11.99
C HIS A 538 23.27 1.04 11.18
N ALA A 539 23.17 1.14 9.87
CA ALA A 539 22.78 0.02 9.01
C ALA A 539 23.84 -1.10 9.02
N SER A 540 25.12 -0.75 9.03
CA SER A 540 26.23 -1.71 9.11
C SER A 540 26.19 -2.51 10.42
N SER A 541 25.83 -1.88 11.54
CA SER A 541 25.69 -2.56 12.85
C SER A 541 24.59 -3.63 12.85
N MET A 542 23.59 -3.52 11.95
CA MET A 542 22.54 -4.51 11.72
C MET A 542 22.94 -5.59 10.70
N GLY A 543 24.18 -5.59 10.21
CA GLY A 543 24.73 -6.59 9.31
C GLY A 543 24.52 -6.31 7.83
N ALA A 544 23.92 -5.20 7.45
CA ALA A 544 23.80 -4.77 6.06
C ALA A 544 25.16 -4.27 5.53
N THR A 545 25.36 -4.31 4.22
CA THR A 545 26.39 -3.51 3.57
C THR A 545 25.87 -2.09 3.43
N ALA A 546 26.62 -1.08 3.84
CA ALA A 546 26.18 0.29 3.75
C ALA A 546 27.30 1.25 3.32
N GLU A 547 26.95 2.27 2.54
CA GLU A 547 27.87 3.34 2.13
C GLU A 547 27.13 4.65 1.94
N LYS A 548 27.87 5.78 2.12
CA LYS A 548 27.37 7.12 1.82
C LYS A 548 27.96 7.60 0.49
N VAL A 549 27.14 8.23 -0.33
CA VAL A 549 27.52 8.81 -1.61
C VAL A 549 27.27 10.31 -1.62
N ALA A 550 28.14 11.06 -2.28
CA ALA A 550 28.08 12.52 -2.29
C ALA A 550 27.24 13.08 -3.45
N ASN A 551 27.01 12.30 -4.51
CA ASN A 551 26.38 12.79 -5.74
C ASN A 551 25.84 11.64 -6.60
N ALA A 552 25.12 11.99 -7.66
CA ALA A 552 24.50 11.04 -8.59
C ALA A 552 25.50 10.08 -9.30
N ALA A 553 26.74 10.54 -9.56
CA ALA A 553 27.75 9.69 -10.20
C ALA A 553 28.24 8.59 -9.26
N GLU A 554 28.46 8.93 -8.00
CA GLU A 554 28.81 7.96 -6.96
C GLU A 554 27.64 7.03 -6.66
N LEU A 555 26.38 7.56 -6.65
CA LEU A 555 25.17 6.76 -6.48
C LEU A 555 25.04 5.67 -7.56
N LYS A 556 25.35 6.00 -8.81
CA LYS A 556 25.36 5.02 -9.91
C LYS A 556 26.28 3.83 -9.61
N GLU A 557 27.51 4.12 -9.17
CA GLU A 557 28.49 3.07 -8.88
C GLU A 557 28.13 2.27 -7.60
N ALA A 558 27.60 2.94 -6.58
CA ALA A 558 27.09 2.30 -5.37
C ALA A 558 25.90 1.38 -5.68
N PHE A 559 24.99 1.82 -6.54
CA PHE A 559 23.82 1.03 -6.94
C PHE A 559 24.24 -0.24 -7.73
N LYS A 560 25.26 -0.18 -8.57
CA LYS A 560 25.83 -1.37 -9.22
C LYS A 560 26.40 -2.35 -8.18
N ARG A 561 27.10 -1.87 -7.17
CA ARG A 561 27.60 -2.70 -6.06
C ARG A 561 26.43 -3.34 -5.29
N ALA A 562 25.38 -2.57 -5.02
CA ALA A 562 24.19 -3.04 -4.35
C ALA A 562 23.48 -4.15 -5.16
N LYS A 563 23.37 -4.00 -6.48
CA LYS A 563 22.82 -5.03 -7.37
C LYS A 563 23.64 -6.33 -7.33
N ALA A 564 24.95 -6.24 -7.27
CA ALA A 564 25.87 -7.38 -7.20
C ALA A 564 25.98 -8.02 -5.80
N SER A 565 25.48 -7.35 -4.76
CA SER A 565 25.54 -7.84 -3.37
C SER A 565 24.59 -9.01 -3.15
N GLU A 566 24.99 -9.97 -2.32
CA GLU A 566 24.12 -11.04 -1.80
C GLU A 566 23.39 -10.66 -0.51
N LYS A 567 23.76 -9.54 0.11
CA LYS A 567 23.19 -9.05 1.36
C LYS A 567 22.38 -7.80 1.13
N THR A 568 21.50 -7.50 2.07
CA THR A 568 20.82 -6.20 2.17
C THR A 568 21.84 -5.07 2.09
N TYR A 569 21.53 -4.09 1.25
CA TYR A 569 22.44 -2.99 0.93
C TYR A 569 21.74 -1.64 1.17
N VAL A 570 22.42 -0.76 1.92
CA VAL A 570 21.89 0.56 2.25
C VAL A 570 22.79 1.63 1.63
N ILE A 571 22.23 2.48 0.78
CA ILE A 571 22.93 3.62 0.18
C ILE A 571 22.36 4.89 0.79
N VAL A 572 23.21 5.72 1.37
CA VAL A 572 22.83 7.00 1.99
C VAL A 572 23.28 8.15 1.10
N MET A 573 22.39 9.11 0.84
CA MET A 573 22.71 10.31 0.07
C MET A 573 22.01 11.53 0.68
N ASP A 574 22.79 12.59 0.94
CA ASP A 574 22.22 13.86 1.36
C ASP A 574 21.55 14.56 0.17
N VAL A 575 20.33 15.07 0.40
CA VAL A 575 19.53 15.77 -0.61
C VAL A 575 19.00 17.09 -0.05
N ASP A 576 18.78 18.05 -0.92
CA ASP A 576 18.27 19.35 -0.50
C ASP A 576 16.79 19.24 -0.08
N PRO A 577 16.40 19.84 1.06
CA PRO A 577 15.01 19.80 1.54
C PRO A 577 14.04 20.68 0.75
N TYR A 578 14.54 21.61 -0.08
CA TYR A 578 13.72 22.64 -0.76
C TYR A 578 13.79 22.59 -2.29
N GLU A 579 14.94 22.21 -2.83
CA GLU A 579 15.24 22.34 -4.26
C GLU A 579 15.06 21.01 -5.02
N GLY A 580 14.82 21.12 -6.32
CA GLY A 580 14.80 19.96 -7.22
C GLY A 580 13.58 19.04 -7.07
N TRP A 581 12.46 19.58 -6.59
CA TRP A 581 11.21 18.84 -6.52
C TRP A 581 10.45 18.92 -7.84
N THR A 582 9.96 17.78 -8.30
CA THR A 582 9.19 17.65 -9.56
C THR A 582 7.69 17.84 -9.34
N THR A 583 7.19 17.48 -8.15
CA THR A 583 5.75 17.41 -7.85
C THR A 583 5.18 18.68 -7.21
N GLU A 584 5.84 19.81 -7.33
CA GLU A 584 5.40 21.04 -6.68
C GLU A 584 4.42 21.83 -7.56
N GLY A 585 3.24 22.17 -7.00
CA GLY A 585 2.32 23.11 -7.59
C GLY A 585 1.39 22.58 -8.70
N HIS A 586 1.36 21.28 -8.95
CA HIS A 586 0.62 20.70 -10.07
C HIS A 586 -0.87 20.44 -9.82
N ALA A 587 -1.28 20.35 -8.56
CA ALA A 587 -2.69 20.30 -8.16
C ALA A 587 -2.87 20.80 -6.73
N TRP A 588 -4.05 21.33 -6.47
CA TRP A 588 -4.42 21.78 -5.14
C TRP A 588 -4.79 20.60 -4.24
N TRP A 589 -4.49 20.75 -2.95
CA TRP A 589 -4.89 19.81 -1.90
C TRP A 589 -5.47 20.59 -0.72
N GLU A 590 -6.65 20.20 -0.26
CA GLU A 590 -7.30 20.85 0.86
C GLU A 590 -6.60 20.54 2.16
N VAL A 591 -5.91 21.53 2.70
CA VAL A 591 -5.31 21.48 4.04
C VAL A 591 -5.91 22.60 4.86
N GLY A 592 -6.31 22.31 6.09
CA GLY A 592 -6.92 23.30 6.96
C GLY A 592 -6.00 24.48 7.25
N THR A 593 -6.56 25.68 7.22
CA THR A 593 -5.87 26.94 7.57
C THR A 593 -6.55 27.60 8.76
N PRO A 594 -5.82 28.36 9.59
CA PRO A 594 -6.43 29.10 10.69
C PRO A 594 -7.41 30.17 10.17
N HIS A 595 -8.62 30.20 10.72
CA HIS A 595 -9.63 31.22 10.39
C HIS A 595 -9.38 32.55 11.12
N VAL A 596 -8.54 32.55 12.15
CA VAL A 596 -8.10 33.75 12.90
C VAL A 596 -6.62 33.66 13.15
N THR A 597 -5.87 34.67 12.73
CA THR A 597 -4.43 34.76 12.94
C THR A 597 -3.96 36.22 12.88
N THR A 598 -2.87 36.53 13.54
CA THR A 598 -2.17 37.81 13.44
C THR A 598 -1.15 37.84 12.28
N SER A 599 -0.83 36.69 11.69
CA SER A 599 0.10 36.59 10.56
C SER A 599 -0.57 37.01 9.25
N GLN A 600 0.00 37.98 8.56
CA GLN A 600 -0.47 38.39 7.24
C GLN A 600 -0.36 37.24 6.23
N LYS A 601 0.77 36.51 6.22
CA LYS A 601 1.02 35.39 5.30
C LYS A 601 -0.03 34.27 5.48
N VAL A 602 -0.37 33.92 6.72
CA VAL A 602 -1.40 32.92 7.01
C VAL A 602 -2.79 33.40 6.59
N ASN A 603 -3.10 34.69 6.79
CA ASN A 603 -4.37 35.29 6.30
C ASN A 603 -4.47 35.25 4.76
N GLU A 604 -3.37 35.49 4.05
CA GLU A 604 -3.32 35.38 2.60
C GLU A 604 -3.55 33.92 2.15
N ALA A 605 -2.84 32.97 2.75
CA ALA A 605 -3.02 31.54 2.48
C ALA A 605 -4.47 31.06 2.79
N HIS A 606 -5.12 31.62 3.82
CA HIS A 606 -6.52 31.33 4.09
C HIS A 606 -7.46 31.81 2.98
N LYS A 607 -7.23 33.03 2.43
CA LYS A 607 -8.01 33.53 1.28
C LYS A 607 -7.82 32.68 0.03
N ASP A 608 -6.59 32.23 -0.22
CA ASP A 608 -6.30 31.33 -1.34
C ASP A 608 -7.00 29.98 -1.17
N TRP A 609 -7.03 29.45 0.07
CA TRP A 609 -7.79 28.27 0.43
C TRP A 609 -9.30 28.44 0.19
N GLU A 610 -9.91 29.57 0.62
CA GLU A 610 -11.32 29.88 0.37
C GLU A 610 -11.63 29.92 -1.14
N SER A 611 -10.77 30.60 -1.93
CA SER A 611 -10.93 30.73 -3.38
C SER A 611 -10.82 29.39 -4.11
N SER A 612 -9.95 28.49 -3.62
CA SER A 612 -9.76 27.15 -4.19
C SER A 612 -10.92 26.22 -3.84
N ARG A 613 -11.48 26.33 -2.64
CA ARG A 613 -12.67 25.54 -2.23
C ARG A 613 -13.90 25.80 -3.09
N VAL A 614 -14.04 26.98 -3.66
CA VAL A 614 -15.15 27.29 -4.59
C VAL A 614 -15.09 26.44 -5.86
N LYS A 615 -13.87 26.01 -6.25
CA LYS A 615 -13.63 25.15 -7.42
C LYS A 615 -13.88 23.66 -7.15
N GLN A 616 -14.06 23.27 -5.90
CA GLN A 616 -14.32 21.87 -5.58
C GLN A 616 -15.64 21.40 -6.18
N ARG A 617 -15.57 20.27 -6.90
CA ARG A 617 -16.78 19.56 -7.30
C ARG A 617 -17.48 19.02 -6.04
N ARG A 618 -18.64 19.52 -5.77
CA ARG A 618 -19.50 18.99 -4.72
C ARG A 618 -20.37 17.91 -5.35
N GLY A 619 -20.40 16.70 -4.81
CA GLY A 619 -21.03 15.50 -5.36
C GLY A 619 -22.53 15.60 -5.66
N VAL A 620 -22.96 16.70 -6.23
CA VAL A 620 -24.31 17.03 -6.70
C VAL A 620 -24.31 17.29 -8.18
#